data_f01ae6ba844c33ff4073a3add997e830
#
_entry.id   f01ae6ba844c33ff4073a3add997e830
#
_cell.length_a   1.000
_cell.length_b   1.000
_cell.length_c   1.000
_cell.angle_alpha   90.00
_cell.angle_beta   90.00
_cell.angle_gamma   90.00
#
_symmetry.space_group_name_H-M   'P 1'
#
loop_
_entity.id
_entity.type
_entity.pdbx_description
1 polymer ?
#
loop_
_entity_poly.entity_id
_entity_poly.type
_entity_poly.pdbx_seq_one_letter_code
_entity_poly.pdbx_strand_id
1 'polypeptide(L)'
;MNVSYKWLKEYVDFDLTPQETADALTSCGLEVDALEEVQSIKGGLKGLYVGKVLTCEAHPNSDHLHVTTVDLGKGEPQQIVCGAPNVAAGQKVIVADLGCVLYDGDQSFTIKKSKLRGVESLGMICAEDEIGVGTSHDGIIVLPEDAPVGQPAAEYYHLESDWLIEIDITANRADAWLKQNGYETSLHRPSCDEFVVDNEDLPIDVEIENTEACKRYACVSITDCEVKESPKWLQDKLNIIGLRPINNIVDITNYIMMAYGQP
;
A
#
# COMPACT_ATOMS: atom_id res chain seq x y z
N MET A 1 -13.31 1.76 15.89
CA MET A 1 -11.88 1.39 15.81
C MET A 1 -11.68 0.56 14.58
N ASN A 2 -10.62 0.85 13.80
CA ASN A 2 -10.34 0.15 12.54
C ASN A 2 -9.37 -1.00 12.78
N VAL A 3 -9.73 -2.20 12.35
CA VAL A 3 -8.91 -3.42 12.45
C VAL A 3 -8.73 -4.02 11.05
N SER A 4 -7.49 -4.28 10.66
CA SER A 4 -7.18 -5.01 9.44
C SER A 4 -7.40 -6.50 9.64
N TYR A 5 -8.11 -7.15 8.73
CA TYR A 5 -8.36 -8.58 8.77
C TYR A 5 -7.08 -9.41 8.63
N LYS A 6 -6.19 -9.04 7.68
CA LYS A 6 -4.90 -9.71 7.52
C LYS A 6 -4.02 -9.53 8.75
N TRP A 7 -4.00 -8.32 9.30
CA TRP A 7 -3.25 -8.05 10.51
C TRP A 7 -3.80 -8.81 11.72
N LEU A 8 -5.13 -8.93 11.84
CA LEU A 8 -5.74 -9.77 12.89
C LEU A 8 -5.28 -11.22 12.78
N LYS A 9 -5.17 -11.78 11.57
CA LYS A 9 -4.65 -13.13 11.32
C LYS A 9 -3.18 -13.33 11.70
N GLU A 10 -2.39 -12.27 11.81
CA GLU A 10 -1.02 -12.37 12.34
C GLU A 10 -0.98 -12.66 13.85
N TYR A 11 -2.04 -12.31 14.58
CA TYR A 11 -2.12 -12.49 16.04
C TYR A 11 -2.98 -13.66 16.46
N VAL A 12 -3.95 -14.04 15.63
CA VAL A 12 -4.91 -15.09 15.95
C VAL A 12 -5.09 -15.98 14.72
N ASP A 13 -4.79 -17.26 14.86
CA ASP A 13 -5.08 -18.25 13.83
C ASP A 13 -6.58 -18.56 13.80
N PHE A 14 -7.21 -18.32 12.67
CA PHE A 14 -8.59 -18.70 12.40
C PHE A 14 -8.82 -18.86 10.90
N ASP A 15 -9.81 -19.65 10.53
CA ASP A 15 -10.14 -19.96 9.14
C ASP A 15 -11.56 -19.43 8.79
N LEU A 16 -11.81 -18.18 9.16
CA LEU A 16 -13.05 -17.48 8.83
C LEU A 16 -12.79 -16.50 7.68
N THR A 17 -13.78 -16.29 6.83
CA THR A 17 -13.78 -15.20 5.83
C THR A 17 -13.89 -13.84 6.52
N PRO A 18 -13.58 -12.71 5.84
CA PRO A 18 -13.78 -11.38 6.40
C PRO A 18 -15.19 -11.14 6.92
N GLN A 19 -16.22 -11.60 6.20
CA GLN A 19 -17.62 -11.46 6.62
C GLN A 19 -17.92 -12.30 7.87
N GLU A 20 -17.53 -13.57 7.89
CA GLU A 20 -17.71 -14.43 9.06
C GLU A 20 -16.96 -13.88 10.27
N THR A 21 -15.80 -13.25 10.06
CA THR A 21 -15.05 -12.59 11.13
C THR A 21 -15.82 -11.40 11.69
N ALA A 22 -16.40 -10.57 10.83
CA ALA A 22 -17.25 -9.45 11.24
C ALA A 22 -18.49 -9.90 12.02
N ASP A 23 -19.16 -10.96 11.54
CA ASP A 23 -20.32 -11.55 12.21
C ASP A 23 -19.94 -12.15 13.59
N ALA A 24 -18.78 -12.82 13.66
CA ALA A 24 -18.25 -13.37 14.90
C ALA A 24 -17.93 -12.27 15.91
N LEU A 25 -17.26 -11.18 15.48
CA LEU A 25 -16.96 -10.03 16.33
C LEU A 25 -18.23 -9.39 16.86
N THR A 26 -19.21 -9.14 16.01
CA THR A 26 -20.54 -8.61 16.42
C THR A 26 -21.22 -9.52 17.44
N SER A 27 -21.18 -10.85 17.21
CA SER A 27 -21.79 -11.82 18.13
C SER A 27 -21.13 -11.85 19.51
N CYS A 28 -19.86 -11.44 19.62
CA CYS A 28 -19.16 -11.35 20.91
C CYS A 28 -19.30 -9.98 21.60
N GLY A 29 -20.09 -9.10 21.05
CA GLY A 29 -20.35 -7.75 21.59
C GLY A 29 -19.38 -6.69 21.12
N LEU A 30 -18.66 -6.97 20.02
CA LEU A 30 -17.83 -6.00 19.29
C LEU A 30 -18.60 -5.65 18.00
N GLU A 31 -19.51 -4.70 18.11
CA GLU A 31 -20.35 -4.32 16.97
C GLU A 31 -19.50 -3.84 15.80
N VAL A 32 -19.65 -4.50 14.66
CA VAL A 32 -18.97 -4.12 13.41
C VAL A 32 -19.89 -3.20 12.63
N ASP A 33 -19.48 -1.94 12.50
CA ASP A 33 -20.25 -0.92 11.78
C ASP A 33 -20.05 -1.01 10.27
N ALA A 34 -18.82 -1.31 9.84
CA ALA A 34 -18.47 -1.43 8.43
C ALA A 34 -17.42 -2.51 8.19
N LEU A 35 -17.50 -3.12 7.00
CA LEU A 35 -16.53 -4.06 6.46
C LEU A 35 -16.20 -3.62 5.03
N GLU A 36 -15.01 -3.10 4.81
CA GLU A 36 -14.59 -2.54 3.53
C GLU A 36 -13.33 -3.21 3.00
N GLU A 37 -13.32 -3.57 1.71
CA GLU A 37 -12.10 -4.00 1.04
C GLU A 37 -11.22 -2.77 0.76
N VAL A 38 -10.07 -2.72 1.38
CA VAL A 38 -9.09 -1.63 1.25
C VAL A 38 -7.87 -2.12 0.49
N GLN A 39 -7.40 -1.28 -0.42
CA GLN A 39 -6.18 -1.52 -1.18
C GLN A 39 -5.14 -0.48 -0.80
N SER A 40 -3.87 -0.87 -0.72
CA SER A 40 -2.77 0.02 -0.36
C SER A 40 -2.61 1.21 -1.32
N ILE A 41 -3.12 1.04 -2.56
CA ILE A 41 -3.23 2.11 -3.55
C ILE A 41 -4.70 2.29 -3.93
N LYS A 42 -5.21 3.51 -3.86
CA LYS A 42 -6.61 3.85 -4.17
C LYS A 42 -6.99 3.37 -5.57
N GLY A 43 -8.05 2.58 -5.67
CA GLY A 43 -8.51 1.98 -6.92
C GLY A 43 -7.79 0.69 -7.34
N GLY A 44 -6.75 0.25 -6.59
CA GLY A 44 -6.11 -1.05 -6.76
C GLY A 44 -5.45 -1.26 -8.12
N LEU A 45 -5.00 -0.20 -8.76
CA LEU A 45 -4.39 -0.23 -10.09
C LEU A 45 -5.25 -0.96 -11.15
N LYS A 46 -6.58 -0.96 -10.98
CA LYS A 46 -7.52 -1.60 -11.93
C LYS A 46 -7.49 -0.89 -13.28
N GLY A 47 -7.28 -1.66 -14.35
CA GLY A 47 -7.22 -1.11 -15.71
C GLY A 47 -5.84 -0.58 -16.12
N LEU A 48 -4.82 -0.75 -15.26
CA LEU A 48 -3.43 -0.48 -15.60
C LEU A 48 -2.71 -1.79 -15.96
N TYR A 49 -1.84 -1.72 -16.96
CA TYR A 49 -1.12 -2.89 -17.49
C TYR A 49 0.32 -2.55 -17.84
N VAL A 50 1.17 -3.54 -17.79
CA VAL A 50 2.52 -3.46 -18.35
C VAL A 50 2.42 -3.44 -19.87
N GLY A 51 2.85 -2.37 -20.51
CA GLY A 51 2.89 -2.21 -21.97
C GLY A 51 4.31 -2.12 -22.50
N LYS A 52 4.48 -2.39 -23.82
CA LYS A 52 5.72 -2.17 -24.53
C LYS A 52 5.52 -1.12 -25.62
N VAL A 53 6.30 -0.07 -25.58
CA VAL A 53 6.34 0.97 -26.63
C VAL A 53 7.02 0.38 -27.86
N LEU A 54 6.27 0.15 -28.92
CA LEU A 54 6.79 -0.41 -30.16
C LEU A 54 7.42 0.69 -31.04
N THR A 55 6.73 1.83 -31.17
CA THR A 55 7.20 3.00 -31.92
C THR A 55 7.01 4.28 -31.10
N CYS A 56 7.88 5.25 -31.32
CA CYS A 56 7.78 6.56 -30.72
C CYS A 56 8.20 7.60 -31.75
N GLU A 57 7.26 8.38 -32.24
CA GLU A 57 7.45 9.37 -33.31
C GLU A 57 7.08 10.76 -32.81
N ALA A 58 7.70 11.79 -33.36
CA ALA A 58 7.33 13.18 -33.05
C ALA A 58 5.89 13.46 -33.48
N HIS A 59 5.15 14.20 -32.65
CA HIS A 59 3.77 14.53 -32.95
C HIS A 59 3.72 15.59 -34.08
N PRO A 60 2.89 15.42 -35.14
CA PRO A 60 2.91 16.27 -36.30
C PRO A 60 2.55 17.75 -36.02
N ASN A 61 1.83 18.02 -34.93
CA ASN A 61 1.36 19.36 -34.57
C ASN A 61 1.84 19.79 -33.16
N SER A 62 2.95 19.24 -32.67
CA SER A 62 3.52 19.58 -31.35
C SER A 62 5.00 19.24 -31.31
N ASP A 63 5.76 20.10 -30.68
CA ASP A 63 7.20 20.01 -30.48
C ASP A 63 7.60 19.23 -29.22
N HIS A 64 6.64 18.95 -28.33
CA HIS A 64 6.87 18.23 -27.05
C HIS A 64 5.99 16.99 -26.86
N LEU A 65 5.08 16.69 -27.81
CA LEU A 65 4.29 15.45 -27.76
C LEU A 65 4.90 14.38 -28.68
N HIS A 66 4.71 13.14 -28.29
CA HIS A 66 5.10 11.98 -29.08
C HIS A 66 3.86 11.13 -29.37
N VAL A 67 3.79 10.57 -30.56
CA VAL A 67 2.80 9.55 -30.95
C VAL A 67 3.47 8.20 -30.78
N THR A 68 2.94 7.38 -29.88
CA THR A 68 3.49 6.06 -29.61
C THR A 68 2.51 4.99 -30.03
N THR A 69 3.03 3.83 -30.43
CA THR A 69 2.25 2.60 -30.57
C THR A 69 2.68 1.67 -29.46
N VAL A 70 1.73 1.24 -28.62
CA VAL A 70 2.02 0.46 -27.40
C VAL A 70 1.29 -0.89 -27.46
N ASP A 71 2.03 -1.95 -27.26
CA ASP A 71 1.50 -3.31 -27.10
C ASP A 71 1.16 -3.55 -25.62
N LEU A 72 -0.09 -3.93 -25.35
CA LEU A 72 -0.59 -4.31 -24.03
C LEU A 72 -0.78 -5.83 -23.89
N GLY A 73 -0.31 -6.63 -24.83
CA GLY A 73 -0.51 -8.07 -24.81
C GLY A 73 -1.97 -8.53 -24.98
N LYS A 74 -2.87 -7.62 -25.42
CA LYS A 74 -4.33 -7.87 -25.51
C LYS A 74 -4.86 -7.93 -26.93
N GLY A 75 -4.00 -8.02 -27.94
CA GLY A 75 -4.35 -8.04 -29.35
C GLY A 75 -3.62 -6.98 -30.15
N GLU A 76 -4.35 -6.08 -30.83
CA GLU A 76 -3.71 -5.03 -31.64
C GLU A 76 -3.09 -3.93 -30.76
N PRO A 77 -1.87 -3.48 -31.09
CA PRO A 77 -1.23 -2.36 -30.40
C PRO A 77 -2.07 -1.10 -30.45
N GLN A 78 -2.04 -0.33 -29.36
CA GLN A 78 -2.83 0.89 -29.20
C GLN A 78 -1.97 2.13 -29.51
N GLN A 79 -2.58 3.13 -30.16
CA GLN A 79 -1.96 4.43 -30.36
C GLN A 79 -2.20 5.29 -29.11
N ILE A 80 -1.12 5.79 -28.51
CA ILE A 80 -1.16 6.66 -27.33
C ILE A 80 -0.29 7.86 -27.58
N VAL A 81 -0.82 9.06 -27.29
CA VAL A 81 -0.05 10.30 -27.34
C VAL A 81 0.51 10.58 -25.96
N CYS A 82 1.83 10.75 -25.88
CA CYS A 82 2.57 10.96 -24.63
C CYS A 82 3.31 12.29 -24.67
N GLY A 83 3.25 13.05 -23.57
CA GLY A 83 3.95 14.32 -23.39
C GLY A 83 5.24 14.22 -22.56
N ALA A 84 5.55 13.05 -22.02
CA ALA A 84 6.72 12.88 -21.18
C ALA A 84 8.03 12.93 -21.99
N PRO A 85 9.07 13.61 -21.48
CA PRO A 85 10.32 13.77 -22.21
C PRO A 85 11.16 12.51 -22.30
N ASN A 86 10.88 11.52 -21.42
CA ASN A 86 11.65 10.29 -21.32
C ASN A 86 11.02 9.10 -22.10
N VAL A 87 9.93 9.32 -22.86
CA VAL A 87 9.32 8.25 -23.65
C VAL A 87 10.17 7.88 -24.86
N ALA A 88 10.42 6.59 -25.08
CA ALA A 88 11.17 6.09 -26.23
C ALA A 88 10.67 4.71 -26.69
N ALA A 89 10.92 4.39 -27.97
CA ALA A 89 10.63 3.06 -28.50
C ALA A 89 11.46 1.98 -27.79
N GLY A 90 10.87 0.83 -27.59
CA GLY A 90 11.47 -0.33 -26.92
C GLY A 90 11.24 -0.41 -25.42
N GLN A 91 10.89 0.71 -24.78
CA GLN A 91 10.65 0.75 -23.33
C GLN A 91 9.44 -0.08 -22.91
N LYS A 92 9.52 -0.65 -21.72
CA LYS A 92 8.36 -1.18 -21.00
C LYS A 92 7.87 -0.13 -20.01
N VAL A 93 6.56 0.07 -19.97
CA VAL A 93 5.90 1.20 -19.28
C VAL A 93 4.61 0.74 -18.63
N ILE A 94 4.08 1.54 -17.71
CA ILE A 94 2.72 1.32 -17.19
C ILE A 94 1.73 2.16 -18.00
N VAL A 95 0.66 1.50 -18.44
CA VAL A 95 -0.37 2.10 -19.28
C VAL A 95 -1.74 1.97 -18.64
N ALA A 96 -2.43 3.09 -18.52
CA ALA A 96 -3.84 3.13 -18.21
C ALA A 96 -4.67 2.95 -19.48
N ASP A 97 -5.40 1.83 -19.55
CA ASP A 97 -6.26 1.46 -20.67
C ASP A 97 -7.57 2.27 -20.66
N LEU A 98 -8.32 2.23 -21.74
CA LEU A 98 -9.63 2.89 -21.81
C LEU A 98 -10.58 2.36 -20.72
N GLY A 99 -11.23 3.29 -20.01
CA GLY A 99 -12.11 2.98 -18.89
C GLY A 99 -11.38 2.89 -17.54
N CYS A 100 -10.05 2.90 -17.49
CA CYS A 100 -9.29 3.00 -16.26
C CYS A 100 -9.65 4.27 -15.52
N VAL A 101 -9.79 4.17 -14.19
CA VAL A 101 -10.00 5.32 -13.29
C VAL A 101 -8.73 5.58 -12.53
N LEU A 102 -8.18 6.77 -12.70
CA LEU A 102 -7.04 7.27 -11.95
C LEU A 102 -7.50 8.23 -10.87
N TYR A 103 -6.72 8.34 -9.80
CA TYR A 103 -7.07 9.13 -8.61
C TYR A 103 -5.98 10.17 -8.33
N ASP A 104 -6.41 11.41 -8.07
CA ASP A 104 -5.56 12.50 -7.61
C ASP A 104 -6.18 13.05 -6.31
N GLY A 105 -5.67 12.57 -5.18
CA GLY A 105 -6.26 12.83 -3.86
C GLY A 105 -7.72 12.37 -3.80
N ASP A 106 -8.66 13.31 -3.60
CA ASP A 106 -10.09 13.02 -3.56
C ASP A 106 -10.78 13.08 -4.93
N GLN A 107 -10.06 13.51 -5.95
CA GLN A 107 -10.59 13.55 -7.30
C GLN A 107 -10.29 12.26 -8.05
N SER A 108 -11.13 11.94 -9.03
CA SER A 108 -10.90 10.82 -9.93
C SER A 108 -11.22 11.22 -11.36
N PHE A 109 -10.49 10.66 -12.30
CA PHE A 109 -10.77 10.84 -13.70
C PHE A 109 -10.69 9.51 -14.45
N THR A 110 -11.54 9.34 -15.44
CA THR A 110 -11.59 8.12 -16.25
C THR A 110 -10.86 8.34 -17.56
N ILE A 111 -9.97 7.41 -17.90
CA ILE A 111 -9.29 7.41 -19.19
C ILE A 111 -10.30 7.13 -20.32
N LYS A 112 -10.43 8.09 -21.21
CA LYS A 112 -11.34 8.00 -22.36
C LYS A 112 -10.55 8.22 -23.64
N LYS A 113 -11.09 7.66 -24.74
CA LYS A 113 -10.60 8.00 -26.08
C LYS A 113 -10.58 9.52 -26.25
N SER A 114 -9.42 10.07 -26.55
CA SER A 114 -9.21 11.52 -26.68
C SER A 114 -8.52 11.86 -28.00
N LYS A 115 -8.60 13.13 -28.39
CA LYS A 115 -7.83 13.69 -29.50
C LYS A 115 -6.93 14.78 -28.98
N LEU A 116 -5.62 14.57 -29.03
CA LEU A 116 -4.61 15.53 -28.64
C LEU A 116 -4.03 16.18 -29.90
N ARG A 117 -4.28 17.46 -30.07
CA ARG A 117 -3.87 18.25 -31.29
C ARG A 117 -4.14 17.55 -32.63
N GLY A 118 -5.30 16.82 -32.70
CA GLY A 118 -5.75 16.14 -33.93
C GLY A 118 -5.39 14.65 -34.03
N VAL A 119 -4.49 14.14 -33.17
CA VAL A 119 -4.11 12.72 -33.12
C VAL A 119 -4.89 12.00 -32.02
N GLU A 120 -5.43 10.82 -32.33
CA GLU A 120 -6.17 10.01 -31.37
C GLU A 120 -5.23 9.36 -30.34
N SER A 121 -5.67 9.34 -29.07
CA SER A 121 -5.05 8.59 -27.98
C SER A 121 -6.05 7.63 -27.37
N LEU A 122 -5.66 6.36 -27.26
CA LEU A 122 -6.51 5.26 -26.75
C LEU A 122 -6.08 4.78 -25.36
N GLY A 123 -5.40 5.62 -24.61
CA GLY A 123 -4.90 5.33 -23.28
C GLY A 123 -3.95 6.42 -22.81
N MET A 124 -3.29 6.17 -21.68
CA MET A 124 -2.30 7.06 -21.11
C MET A 124 -1.12 6.24 -20.57
N ILE A 125 0.12 6.67 -20.89
CA ILE A 125 1.33 6.14 -20.27
C ILE A 125 1.55 6.96 -18.99
N CYS A 126 1.72 6.29 -17.84
CA CYS A 126 1.62 6.91 -16.54
C CYS A 126 2.98 7.20 -15.89
N ALA A 127 3.02 8.26 -15.08
CA ALA A 127 4.07 8.56 -14.11
C ALA A 127 3.78 7.87 -12.76
N GLU A 128 4.73 7.89 -11.84
CA GLU A 128 4.60 7.22 -10.54
C GLU A 128 3.50 7.83 -9.67
N ASP A 129 3.46 9.15 -9.59
CA ASP A 129 2.50 9.90 -8.78
C ASP A 129 1.07 9.79 -9.32
N GLU A 130 0.91 9.65 -10.65
CA GLU A 130 -0.40 9.49 -11.28
C GLU A 130 -1.11 8.19 -10.92
N ILE A 131 -0.36 7.17 -10.53
CA ILE A 131 -0.90 5.86 -10.12
C ILE A 131 -0.62 5.51 -8.65
N GLY A 132 0.06 6.38 -7.92
CA GLY A 132 0.29 6.24 -6.48
C GLY A 132 1.35 5.20 -6.10
N VAL A 133 2.24 4.80 -7.02
CA VAL A 133 3.35 3.86 -6.72
C VAL A 133 4.62 4.58 -6.29
N GLY A 134 4.67 5.89 -6.42
CA GLY A 134 5.78 6.76 -6.04
C GLY A 134 5.35 8.21 -6.05
N THR A 135 6.33 9.11 -5.97
CA THR A 135 6.11 10.57 -5.88
C THR A 135 6.69 11.36 -7.06
N SER A 136 7.40 10.68 -7.97
CA SER A 136 8.04 11.33 -9.11
C SER A 136 7.03 11.69 -10.20
N HIS A 137 7.13 12.93 -10.69
CA HIS A 137 6.40 13.44 -11.85
C HIS A 137 7.35 13.85 -13.00
N ASP A 138 8.63 13.47 -12.93
CA ASP A 138 9.65 13.90 -13.90
C ASP A 138 9.54 13.20 -15.26
N GLY A 139 8.65 12.21 -15.37
CA GLY A 139 8.39 11.46 -16.60
C GLY A 139 7.58 10.20 -16.35
N ILE A 140 7.42 9.39 -17.40
CA ILE A 140 6.72 8.12 -17.30
C ILE A 140 7.56 7.07 -16.56
N ILE A 141 6.88 6.08 -15.98
CA ILE A 141 7.52 4.89 -15.41
C ILE A 141 8.14 4.05 -16.51
N VAL A 142 9.45 3.82 -16.41
CA VAL A 142 10.19 2.90 -17.30
C VAL A 142 10.54 1.65 -16.49
N LEU A 143 9.96 0.54 -16.89
CA LEU A 143 10.16 -0.75 -16.23
C LEU A 143 11.39 -1.48 -16.77
N PRO A 144 11.95 -2.45 -16.01
CA PRO A 144 13.00 -3.35 -16.48
C PRO A 144 12.59 -4.13 -17.74
N GLU A 145 13.59 -4.56 -18.54
CA GLU A 145 13.35 -5.25 -19.81
C GLU A 145 12.64 -6.61 -19.66
N ASP A 146 12.73 -7.24 -18.51
CA ASP A 146 12.09 -8.51 -18.17
C ASP A 146 10.63 -8.37 -17.71
N ALA A 147 10.13 -7.15 -17.49
CA ALA A 147 8.74 -6.93 -17.08
C ALA A 147 7.76 -7.56 -18.09
N PRO A 148 6.79 -8.38 -17.66
CA PRO A 148 5.92 -9.15 -18.54
C PRO A 148 4.84 -8.26 -19.17
N VAL A 149 4.88 -8.11 -20.48
CA VAL A 149 3.87 -7.32 -21.24
C VAL A 149 2.49 -7.94 -21.10
N GLY A 150 1.48 -7.12 -20.84
CA GLY A 150 0.09 -7.55 -20.66
C GLY A 150 -0.27 -7.91 -19.22
N GLN A 151 0.70 -8.00 -18.32
CA GLN A 151 0.42 -8.25 -16.91
C GLN A 151 -0.31 -7.06 -16.29
N PRO A 152 -1.38 -7.28 -15.48
CA PRO A 152 -1.99 -6.23 -14.69
C PRO A 152 -0.96 -5.57 -13.76
N ALA A 153 -1.00 -4.23 -13.66
CA ALA A 153 -0.06 -3.49 -12.82
C ALA A 153 -0.19 -3.88 -11.34
N ALA A 154 -1.40 -4.19 -10.87
CA ALA A 154 -1.62 -4.69 -9.51
C ALA A 154 -0.82 -5.97 -9.20
N GLU A 155 -0.75 -6.90 -10.13
CA GLU A 155 0.04 -8.13 -10.00
C GLU A 155 1.54 -7.84 -10.11
N TYR A 156 1.94 -6.96 -11.03
CA TYR A 156 3.33 -6.57 -11.22
C TYR A 156 3.93 -5.91 -9.97
N TYR A 157 3.16 -5.03 -9.32
CA TYR A 157 3.56 -4.37 -8.08
C TYR A 157 3.25 -5.18 -6.82
N HIS A 158 2.75 -6.42 -6.97
CA HIS A 158 2.31 -7.26 -5.85
C HIS A 158 1.37 -6.53 -4.89
N LEU A 159 0.40 -5.79 -5.48
CA LEU A 159 -0.54 -5.00 -4.71
C LEU A 159 -1.42 -5.92 -3.88
N GLU A 160 -1.41 -5.72 -2.58
CA GLU A 160 -2.25 -6.46 -1.67
C GLU A 160 -3.55 -5.72 -1.38
N SER A 161 -4.66 -6.45 -1.37
CA SER A 161 -5.91 -6.00 -0.77
C SER A 161 -6.05 -6.55 0.64
N ASP A 162 -6.75 -5.83 1.49
CA ASP A 162 -7.10 -6.26 2.83
C ASP A 162 -8.54 -5.84 3.14
N TRP A 163 -9.10 -6.33 4.23
CA TRP A 163 -10.40 -5.92 4.71
C TRP A 163 -10.25 -5.09 5.97
N LEU A 164 -10.83 -3.92 5.95
CA LEU A 164 -10.93 -3.04 7.11
C LEU A 164 -12.24 -3.33 7.83
N ILE A 165 -12.12 -3.72 9.09
CA ILE A 165 -13.24 -3.99 9.99
C ILE A 165 -13.35 -2.78 10.91
N GLU A 166 -14.41 -2.00 10.80
CA GLU A 166 -14.69 -0.90 11.70
C GLU A 166 -15.49 -1.40 12.89
N ILE A 167 -14.90 -1.32 14.08
CA ILE A 167 -15.46 -1.84 15.34
C ILE A 167 -15.73 -0.66 16.28
N ASP A 168 -16.89 -0.67 16.90
CA ASP A 168 -17.30 0.39 17.82
C ASP A 168 -16.68 0.24 19.23
N ILE A 169 -16.22 -0.97 19.62
CA ILE A 169 -15.61 -1.26 20.93
C ILE A 169 -14.41 -2.22 20.85
N THR A 170 -13.44 -2.05 21.76
CA THR A 170 -12.10 -2.65 21.84
C THR A 170 -11.99 -4.18 21.76
N ALA A 171 -11.05 -4.65 20.92
CA ALA A 171 -10.83 -6.03 20.47
C ALA A 171 -10.17 -7.01 21.46
N ASN A 172 -10.23 -6.80 22.77
CA ASN A 172 -9.53 -7.65 23.77
C ASN A 172 -10.11 -9.06 23.99
N ARG A 173 -11.17 -9.45 23.28
CA ARG A 173 -11.92 -10.69 23.54
C ARG A 173 -12.04 -11.66 22.38
N ALA A 174 -11.51 -11.33 21.19
CA ALA A 174 -11.71 -12.17 19.99
C ALA A 174 -11.21 -13.61 20.18
N ASP A 175 -9.98 -13.83 20.65
CA ASP A 175 -9.43 -15.16 20.88
C ASP A 175 -10.23 -15.95 21.92
N ALA A 176 -10.59 -15.33 23.04
CA ALA A 176 -11.37 -15.98 24.09
C ALA A 176 -12.76 -16.38 23.61
N TRP A 177 -13.43 -15.53 22.84
CA TRP A 177 -14.75 -15.81 22.29
C TRP A 177 -14.70 -16.91 21.23
N LEU A 178 -13.73 -16.88 20.32
CA LEU A 178 -13.56 -17.90 19.30
C LEU A 178 -13.37 -19.28 19.92
N LYS A 179 -12.51 -19.40 20.93
CA LYS A 179 -12.30 -20.66 21.68
C LYS A 179 -13.58 -21.16 22.39
N GLN A 180 -14.36 -20.22 22.98
CA GLN A 180 -15.63 -20.56 23.63
C GLN A 180 -16.68 -21.08 22.64
N ASN A 181 -16.61 -20.65 21.38
CA ASN A 181 -17.53 -21.07 20.33
C ASN A 181 -17.00 -22.23 19.45
N GLY A 182 -15.94 -22.90 19.89
CA GLY A 182 -15.45 -24.14 19.30
C GLY A 182 -14.50 -23.96 18.11
N TYR A 183 -14.01 -22.74 17.87
CA TYR A 183 -12.98 -22.50 16.87
C TYR A 183 -11.61 -22.82 17.44
N GLU A 184 -10.78 -23.48 16.64
CA GLU A 184 -9.37 -23.64 16.96
C GLU A 184 -8.63 -22.33 16.65
N THR A 185 -8.07 -21.70 17.67
CA THR A 185 -7.30 -20.46 17.53
C THR A 185 -6.04 -20.50 18.36
N SER A 186 -4.99 -19.88 17.88
CA SER A 186 -3.77 -19.63 18.66
C SER A 186 -3.38 -18.16 18.56
N LEU A 187 -2.99 -17.59 19.70
CA LEU A 187 -2.53 -16.20 19.77
C LEU A 187 -1.02 -16.16 19.54
N HIS A 188 -0.62 -15.51 18.44
CA HIS A 188 0.79 -15.28 18.14
C HIS A 188 1.24 -13.94 18.73
N ARG A 189 2.25 -13.99 19.56
CA ARG A 189 2.93 -12.79 20.04
C ARG A 189 4.31 -12.74 19.42
N PRO A 190 4.74 -11.62 18.85
CA PRO A 190 6.12 -11.47 18.40
C PRO A 190 7.07 -11.80 19.54
N SER A 191 8.06 -12.64 19.27
CA SER A 191 9.13 -12.94 20.22
C SER A 191 10.19 -11.85 20.16
N CYS A 192 10.76 -11.55 21.33
CA CYS A 192 11.95 -10.72 21.46
C CYS A 192 13.21 -11.58 21.65
N ASP A 193 13.12 -12.90 21.46
CA ASP A 193 14.23 -13.82 21.76
C ASP A 193 15.43 -13.62 20.85
N GLU A 194 15.22 -13.09 19.64
CA GLU A 194 16.29 -12.74 18.70
C GLU A 194 16.88 -11.33 18.91
N PHE A 195 16.27 -10.54 19.83
CA PHE A 195 16.79 -9.22 20.13
C PHE A 195 18.07 -9.32 20.94
N VAL A 196 19.17 -8.84 20.36
CA VAL A 196 20.48 -8.82 21.00
C VAL A 196 20.89 -7.38 21.22
N VAL A 197 21.33 -7.08 22.43
CA VAL A 197 21.91 -5.77 22.77
C VAL A 197 23.40 -5.81 22.40
N ASP A 198 23.85 -4.88 21.54
CA ASP A 198 25.22 -4.84 21.05
C ASP A 198 26.22 -4.49 22.15
N ASN A 199 25.82 -3.63 23.10
CA ASN A 199 26.58 -3.29 24.28
C ASN A 199 25.65 -2.85 25.42
N GLU A 200 26.19 -2.76 26.64
CA GLU A 200 25.47 -2.33 27.83
C GLU A 200 25.70 -0.85 28.18
N ASP A 201 26.43 -0.14 27.35
CA ASP A 201 26.71 1.29 27.56
C ASP A 201 25.49 2.12 27.19
N LEU A 202 24.81 2.68 28.19
CA LEU A 202 23.69 3.57 27.99
C LEU A 202 24.20 5.02 27.95
N PRO A 203 24.07 5.75 26.84
CA PRO A 203 24.63 7.11 26.71
C PRO A 203 23.81 8.18 27.43
N ILE A 204 22.77 7.79 28.17
CA ILE A 204 21.87 8.67 28.89
C ILE A 204 21.69 8.16 30.33
N ASP A 205 21.68 9.05 31.31
CA ASP A 205 21.31 8.73 32.67
C ASP A 205 19.78 8.80 32.84
N VAL A 206 19.20 7.78 33.49
CA VAL A 206 17.79 7.71 33.80
C VAL A 206 17.58 7.72 35.31
N GLU A 207 16.96 8.77 35.83
CA GLU A 207 16.60 8.88 37.22
C GLU A 207 15.09 8.86 37.42
N ILE A 208 14.60 8.01 38.32
CA ILE A 208 13.17 7.95 38.67
C ILE A 208 12.95 8.79 39.94
N GLU A 209 12.40 10.00 39.77
CA GLU A 209 12.13 10.91 40.88
C GLU A 209 10.99 10.42 41.78
N ASN A 210 9.96 9.80 41.20
CA ASN A 210 8.81 9.26 41.92
C ASN A 210 8.72 7.75 41.80
N THR A 211 9.33 7.03 42.74
CA THR A 211 9.38 5.58 42.81
C THR A 211 8.05 4.92 43.21
N GLU A 212 7.08 5.66 43.75
CA GLU A 212 5.73 5.14 44.00
C GLU A 212 4.88 5.12 42.74
N ALA A 213 4.98 6.14 41.91
CA ALA A 213 4.26 6.25 40.66
C ALA A 213 4.91 5.41 39.54
N CYS A 214 6.24 5.39 39.46
CA CYS A 214 7.02 4.62 38.53
C CYS A 214 7.99 3.68 39.24
N LYS A 215 7.61 2.44 39.44
CA LYS A 215 8.44 1.47 40.19
C LYS A 215 9.64 0.95 39.39
N ARG A 216 9.56 0.98 38.06
CA ARG A 216 10.61 0.52 37.16
C ARG A 216 10.46 1.20 35.81
N TYR A 217 11.56 1.64 35.27
CA TYR A 217 11.67 2.11 33.90
C TYR A 217 12.77 1.31 33.19
N ALA A 218 12.50 0.88 31.97
CA ALA A 218 13.49 0.21 31.13
C ALA A 218 13.55 0.94 29.80
N CYS A 219 14.72 1.21 29.31
CA CYS A 219 14.95 1.84 28.02
C CYS A 219 16.09 1.16 27.27
N VAL A 220 16.10 1.35 25.97
CA VAL A 220 17.17 0.95 25.08
C VAL A 220 17.52 2.15 24.22
N SER A 221 18.80 2.47 24.10
CA SER A 221 19.28 3.47 23.14
C SER A 221 19.65 2.79 21.84
N ILE A 222 19.24 3.40 20.72
CA ILE A 222 19.58 2.93 19.38
C ILE A 222 20.34 4.06 18.71
N THR A 223 21.61 3.81 18.34
CA THR A 223 22.48 4.76 17.65
C THR A 223 22.46 4.53 16.15
N ASP A 224 23.01 5.48 15.40
CA ASP A 224 23.17 5.39 13.93
C ASP A 224 21.84 5.19 13.15
N CYS A 225 20.74 5.69 13.73
CA CYS A 225 19.44 5.68 13.06
C CYS A 225 19.38 6.76 11.99
N GLU A 226 19.23 6.35 10.74
CA GLU A 226 18.93 7.24 9.64
C GLU A 226 17.42 7.44 9.53
N VAL A 227 16.97 8.70 9.57
CA VAL A 227 15.56 9.03 9.28
C VAL A 227 15.35 9.00 7.79
N LYS A 228 14.51 8.08 7.34
CA LYS A 228 14.20 7.86 5.93
C LYS A 228 12.76 7.39 5.74
N GLU A 229 12.35 7.24 4.51
CA GLU A 229 11.07 6.65 4.18
C GLU A 229 10.92 5.23 4.77
N SER A 230 9.75 4.92 5.27
CA SER A 230 9.43 3.60 5.82
C SER A 230 9.48 2.52 4.75
N PRO A 231 9.84 1.29 5.11
CA PRO A 231 9.74 0.18 4.18
C PRO A 231 8.28 -0.04 3.75
N LYS A 232 8.08 -0.50 2.52
CA LYS A 232 6.77 -0.61 1.88
C LYS A 232 5.74 -1.38 2.74
N TRP A 233 6.14 -2.49 3.34
CA TRP A 233 5.25 -3.28 4.19
C TRP A 233 4.65 -2.48 5.36
N LEU A 234 5.44 -1.57 5.95
CA LEU A 234 5.00 -0.73 7.07
C LEU A 234 4.04 0.38 6.57
N GLN A 235 4.38 1.00 5.45
CA GLN A 235 3.51 1.99 4.82
C GLN A 235 2.15 1.39 4.46
N ASP A 236 2.12 0.19 3.88
CA ASP A 236 0.89 -0.47 3.47
C ASP A 236 -0.01 -0.78 4.68
N LYS A 237 0.55 -1.30 5.77
CA LYS A 237 -0.20 -1.55 7.01
C LYS A 237 -0.82 -0.27 7.58
N LEU A 238 -0.05 0.83 7.63
CA LEU A 238 -0.54 2.10 8.13
C LEU A 238 -1.62 2.71 7.23
N ASN A 239 -1.41 2.68 5.91
CA ASN A 239 -2.40 3.18 4.95
C ASN A 239 -3.73 2.44 5.06
N ILE A 240 -3.72 1.11 5.24
CA ILE A 240 -4.93 0.29 5.38
C ILE A 240 -5.78 0.74 6.58
N ILE A 241 -5.15 1.06 7.70
CA ILE A 241 -5.87 1.55 8.90
C ILE A 241 -6.10 3.07 8.90
N GLY A 242 -5.85 3.74 7.77
CA GLY A 242 -6.11 5.18 7.58
C GLY A 242 -5.04 6.11 8.14
N LEU A 243 -3.86 5.60 8.51
CA LEU A 243 -2.73 6.41 8.94
C LEU A 243 -1.81 6.70 7.75
N ARG A 244 -1.47 7.97 7.55
CA ARG A 244 -0.53 8.38 6.51
C ARG A 244 0.92 8.17 6.98
N PRO A 245 1.73 7.38 6.26
CA PRO A 245 3.15 7.24 6.53
C PRO A 245 3.90 8.57 6.44
N ILE A 246 4.88 8.78 7.31
CA ILE A 246 5.68 10.01 7.40
C ILE A 246 7.16 9.68 7.22
N ASN A 247 7.72 8.86 8.10
CA ASN A 247 9.08 8.35 8.06
C ASN A 247 9.22 7.15 9.00
N ASN A 248 10.29 6.38 8.83
CA ASN A 248 10.50 5.14 9.55
C ASN A 248 10.40 5.27 11.10
N ILE A 249 10.82 6.38 11.69
CA ILE A 249 10.77 6.57 13.15
C ILE A 249 9.31 6.77 13.61
N VAL A 250 8.62 7.72 12.99
CA VAL A 250 7.22 8.02 13.34
C VAL A 250 6.31 6.84 13.03
N ASP A 251 6.54 6.17 11.92
CA ASP A 251 5.71 5.06 11.46
C ASP A 251 5.87 3.81 12.35
N ILE A 252 7.08 3.54 12.86
CA ILE A 252 7.29 2.49 13.86
C ILE A 252 6.50 2.79 15.14
N THR A 253 6.53 4.03 15.64
CA THR A 253 5.76 4.37 16.84
C THR A 253 4.26 4.24 16.61
N ASN A 254 3.75 4.68 15.47
CA ASN A 254 2.36 4.49 15.07
C ASN A 254 2.00 3.00 14.96
N TYR A 255 2.87 2.20 14.36
CA TYR A 255 2.68 0.75 14.26
C TYR A 255 2.58 0.09 15.65
N ILE A 256 3.53 0.39 16.55
CA ILE A 256 3.54 -0.15 17.91
C ILE A 256 2.28 0.28 18.68
N MET A 257 1.90 1.56 18.56
CA MET A 257 0.68 2.07 19.20
C MET A 257 -0.57 1.29 18.75
N MET A 258 -0.72 1.07 17.45
CA MET A 258 -1.89 0.40 16.90
C MET A 258 -1.87 -1.12 17.15
N ALA A 259 -0.68 -1.75 17.11
CA ALA A 259 -0.53 -3.19 17.29
C ALA A 259 -0.64 -3.63 18.77
N TYR A 260 -0.13 -2.80 19.68
CA TYR A 260 0.04 -3.19 21.09
C TYR A 260 -0.66 -2.25 22.08
N GLY A 261 -1.26 -1.17 21.61
CA GLY A 261 -1.89 -0.16 22.46
C GLY A 261 -0.90 0.60 23.35
N GLN A 262 0.36 0.67 22.95
CA GLN A 262 1.41 1.41 23.68
C GLN A 262 1.82 2.63 22.86
N PRO A 263 1.71 3.83 23.45
CA PRO A 263 2.12 5.08 22.78
C PRO A 263 3.63 5.18 22.60
#